data_5027f66d0951af85699647186371148c
#
_entry.id   5027f66d0951af85699647186371148c
#
_cell.length_a   1.000
_cell.length_b   1.000
_cell.length_c   1.000
_cell.angle_alpha   90.00
_cell.angle_beta   90.00
_cell.angle_gamma   90.00
#
_symmetry.space_group_name_H-M   'P 1'
#
loop_
_entity.id
_entity.type
_entity.pdbx_description
1 polymer ?
#
loop_
_entity_poly.entity_id
_entity_poly.type
_entity_poly.pdbx_seq_one_letter_code
_entity_poly.pdbx_strand_id
1 'polypeptide(L)'
;FSPFLSFPLTDARKSGFLAPSAGVTASTSPQGVTTLTSFDATVPYYFNIAPNMDATLGVRTMSARGLQLQGEFRYLFGWGEGSISSEIMASDQQTDEARGAVALKHFSLSPNQRWRTDLAFNWVSDREYFEDLGTSLTTTSQTFLEQSGSLGYSGDHFYLLTRAQRFQTVDSRLPGTSRPYER
;
A
#
# COMPACT_ATOMS: atom_id res chain seq x y z
N PHE A 1 -22.16 8.78 -22.10
CA PHE A 1 -21.40 7.82 -22.92
C PHE A 1 -19.91 8.08 -22.71
N SER A 2 -19.23 7.17 -22.03
CA SER A 2 -17.76 7.18 -21.97
C SER A 2 -17.26 6.20 -23.03
N PRO A 3 -16.58 6.64 -24.10
CA PRO A 3 -16.11 5.76 -25.18
C PRO A 3 -14.95 4.83 -24.77
N PHE A 4 -14.47 4.93 -23.52
CA PHE A 4 -13.28 4.22 -23.06
C PHE A 4 -13.52 3.17 -21.96
N LEU A 5 -14.76 2.91 -21.57
CA LEU A 5 -15.10 1.85 -20.62
C LEU A 5 -15.44 0.57 -21.39
N SER A 6 -14.46 -0.30 -21.56
CA SER A 6 -14.64 -1.65 -22.12
C SER A 6 -14.67 -2.67 -20.99
N PHE A 7 -15.84 -3.23 -20.72
CA PHE A 7 -15.96 -4.37 -19.80
C PHE A 7 -15.93 -5.67 -20.61
N PRO A 8 -15.06 -6.64 -20.25
CA PRO A 8 -15.11 -7.96 -20.85
C PRO A 8 -16.43 -8.64 -20.44
N LEU A 9 -17.19 -9.10 -21.41
CA LEU A 9 -18.39 -9.95 -21.20
C LEU A 9 -18.03 -11.42 -20.98
N THR A 10 -16.75 -11.75 -20.92
CA THR A 10 -16.20 -13.07 -20.66
C THR A 10 -15.25 -13.01 -19.49
N ASP A 11 -14.97 -14.14 -18.84
CA ASP A 11 -14.01 -14.26 -17.74
C ASP A 11 -12.55 -13.90 -18.11
N ALA A 12 -12.32 -13.39 -19.33
CA ALA A 12 -11.02 -12.98 -19.79
C ALA A 12 -10.62 -11.65 -19.14
N ARG A 13 -9.56 -11.68 -18.36
CA ARG A 13 -8.92 -10.47 -17.79
C ARG A 13 -8.36 -9.61 -18.92
N LYS A 14 -8.67 -8.32 -18.92
CA LYS A 14 -8.15 -7.35 -19.90
C LYS A 14 -7.58 -6.14 -19.19
N SER A 15 -6.50 -5.58 -19.76
CA SER A 15 -5.97 -4.29 -19.34
C SER A 15 -6.96 -3.16 -19.67
N GLY A 16 -7.06 -2.17 -18.79
CA GLY A 16 -7.94 -1.04 -19.01
C GLY A 16 -8.07 -0.12 -17.79
N PHE A 17 -8.73 0.99 -17.97
CA PHE A 17 -9.07 1.89 -16.87
C PHE A 17 -10.06 1.22 -15.93
N LEU A 18 -9.79 1.33 -14.64
CA LEU A 18 -10.75 0.98 -13.60
C LEU A 18 -11.66 2.18 -13.28
N ALA A 19 -12.71 1.92 -12.53
CA ALA A 19 -13.60 2.99 -12.11
C ALA A 19 -12.83 4.07 -11.33
N PRO A 20 -12.88 5.33 -11.77
CA PRO A 20 -12.25 6.40 -11.02
C PRO A 20 -12.98 6.62 -9.70
N SER A 21 -12.24 7.05 -8.68
CA SER A 21 -12.80 7.50 -7.41
C SER A 21 -12.59 9.00 -7.25
N ALA A 22 -13.51 9.64 -6.55
CA ALA A 22 -13.39 11.04 -6.19
C ALA A 22 -13.92 11.24 -4.77
N GLY A 23 -13.27 12.11 -4.02
CA GLY A 23 -13.60 12.48 -2.65
C GLY A 23 -13.52 13.96 -2.44
N VAL A 24 -14.21 14.41 -1.40
CA VAL A 24 -14.15 15.80 -0.93
C VAL A 24 -13.96 15.80 0.58
N THR A 25 -13.07 16.65 1.05
CA THR A 25 -12.92 16.94 2.48
C THR A 25 -13.55 18.27 2.78
N ALA A 26 -14.42 18.30 3.79
CA ALA A 26 -15.06 19.51 4.24
C ALA A 26 -14.80 19.69 5.74
N SER A 27 -14.55 20.91 6.17
CA SER A 27 -14.48 21.28 7.57
C SER A 27 -15.71 22.08 7.96
N THR A 28 -16.28 21.79 9.15
CA THR A 28 -17.40 22.56 9.69
C THR A 28 -16.90 23.37 10.87
N SER A 29 -17.07 24.68 10.80
CA SER A 29 -16.72 25.58 11.89
C SER A 29 -17.68 25.40 13.09
N PRO A 30 -17.30 25.85 14.32
CA PRO A 30 -18.17 25.80 15.48
C PRO A 30 -19.49 26.55 15.27
N GLN A 31 -19.54 27.48 14.31
CA GLN A 31 -20.74 28.25 13.92
C GLN A 31 -21.63 27.51 12.92
N GLY A 32 -21.30 26.26 12.57
CA GLY A 32 -22.08 25.44 11.65
C GLY A 32 -21.85 25.74 10.16
N VAL A 33 -20.84 26.54 9.81
CA VAL A 33 -20.49 26.83 8.42
C VAL A 33 -19.62 25.69 7.91
N THR A 34 -20.07 24.96 6.90
CA THR A 34 -19.28 23.91 6.22
C THR A 34 -18.54 24.51 5.04
N THR A 35 -17.22 24.39 5.06
CA THR A 35 -16.33 24.83 3.99
C THR A 35 -15.66 23.63 3.34
N LEU A 36 -15.73 23.53 2.02
CA LEU A 36 -14.98 22.53 1.25
C LEU A 36 -13.48 22.87 1.33
N THR A 37 -12.69 21.96 1.90
CA THR A 37 -11.26 22.20 2.13
C THR A 37 -10.37 21.54 1.10
N SER A 38 -10.78 20.39 0.55
CA SER A 38 -10.00 19.67 -0.45
C SER A 38 -10.90 18.79 -1.33
N PHE A 39 -10.49 18.63 -2.57
CA PHE A 39 -11.01 17.65 -3.52
C PHE A 39 -9.87 16.69 -3.87
N ASP A 40 -10.17 15.41 -3.94
CA ASP A 40 -9.26 14.40 -4.48
C ASP A 40 -9.94 13.51 -5.51
N ALA A 41 -9.17 13.08 -6.50
CA ALA A 41 -9.63 12.16 -7.52
C ALA A 41 -8.50 11.20 -7.88
N THR A 42 -8.84 9.92 -8.06
CA THR A 42 -7.90 8.88 -8.46
C THR A 42 -8.40 8.20 -9.73
N VAL A 43 -7.51 8.09 -10.71
CA VAL A 43 -7.76 7.36 -11.96
C VAL A 43 -6.80 6.18 -12.05
N PRO A 44 -7.26 4.95 -11.77
CA PRO A 44 -6.42 3.75 -11.85
C PRO A 44 -6.51 3.11 -13.23
N TYR A 45 -5.39 2.54 -13.68
CA TYR A 45 -5.27 1.70 -14.86
C TYR A 45 -4.73 0.32 -14.49
N TYR A 46 -5.44 -0.71 -14.88
CA TYR A 46 -5.09 -2.11 -14.66
C TYR A 46 -4.34 -2.69 -15.85
N PHE A 47 -3.20 -3.34 -15.58
CA PHE A 47 -2.39 -4.07 -16.54
C PHE A 47 -2.54 -5.57 -16.31
N ASN A 48 -3.14 -6.28 -17.24
CA ASN A 48 -3.10 -7.73 -17.29
C ASN A 48 -1.80 -8.17 -17.99
N ILE A 49 -0.75 -8.39 -17.21
CA ILE A 49 0.59 -8.70 -17.73
C ILE A 49 0.66 -10.16 -18.19
N ALA A 50 0.21 -11.06 -17.32
CA ALA A 50 0.18 -12.50 -17.55
C ALA A 50 -0.95 -13.15 -16.73
N PRO A 51 -1.32 -14.42 -16.98
CA PRO A 51 -2.34 -15.09 -16.16
C PRO A 51 -2.06 -15.09 -14.65
N ASN A 52 -0.80 -15.04 -14.28
CA ASN A 52 -0.30 -15.09 -12.92
C ASN A 52 0.40 -13.79 -12.46
N MET A 53 0.30 -12.72 -13.21
CA MET A 53 0.89 -11.41 -12.88
C MET A 53 0.00 -10.28 -13.35
N ASP A 54 -0.19 -9.30 -12.51
CA ASP A 54 -0.88 -8.06 -12.87
C ASP A 54 -0.26 -6.84 -12.16
N ALA A 55 -0.61 -5.67 -12.67
CA ALA A 55 -0.25 -4.41 -12.03
C ALA A 55 -1.41 -3.42 -12.13
N THR A 56 -1.48 -2.52 -11.18
CA THR A 56 -2.36 -1.35 -11.24
C THR A 56 -1.52 -0.10 -11.01
N LEU A 57 -1.65 0.87 -11.90
CA LEU A 57 -1.07 2.20 -11.71
C LEU A 57 -2.20 3.21 -11.55
N GLY A 58 -2.14 4.03 -10.50
CA GLY A 58 -3.09 5.08 -10.20
C GLY A 58 -2.42 6.46 -10.20
N VAL A 59 -3.15 7.44 -10.71
CA VAL A 59 -2.79 8.85 -10.57
C VAL A 59 -3.84 9.48 -9.68
N ARG A 60 -3.43 9.91 -8.49
CA ARG A 60 -4.28 10.63 -7.53
C ARG A 60 -3.91 12.10 -7.53
N THR A 61 -4.90 12.94 -7.78
CA THR A 61 -4.78 14.40 -7.73
C THR A 61 -5.50 14.91 -6.50
N MET A 62 -4.81 15.66 -5.67
CA MET A 62 -5.35 16.32 -4.48
C MET A 62 -5.20 17.82 -4.60
N SER A 63 -6.31 18.57 -4.53
CA SER A 63 -6.28 20.02 -4.73
C SER A 63 -5.45 20.78 -3.69
N ALA A 64 -5.28 20.22 -2.49
CA ALA A 64 -4.54 20.81 -1.39
C ALA A 64 -3.07 20.35 -1.28
N ARG A 65 -2.66 19.27 -1.98
CA ARG A 65 -1.34 18.67 -1.81
C ARG A 65 -0.60 18.41 -3.12
N GLY A 66 -1.32 18.25 -4.24
CA GLY A 66 -0.73 18.00 -5.56
C GLY A 66 -0.97 16.59 -6.08
N LEU A 67 0.03 16.02 -6.76
CA LEU A 67 -0.06 14.77 -7.49
C LEU A 67 0.65 13.63 -6.73
N GLN A 68 -0.06 12.51 -6.56
CA GLN A 68 0.48 11.25 -6.03
C GLN A 68 0.36 10.16 -7.10
N LEU A 69 1.43 9.43 -7.33
CA LEU A 69 1.44 8.22 -8.14
C LEU A 69 1.32 7.01 -7.21
N GLN A 70 0.45 6.07 -7.57
CA GLN A 70 0.20 4.84 -6.85
C GLN A 70 0.49 3.67 -7.77
N GLY A 71 1.18 2.65 -7.27
CA GLY A 71 1.48 1.44 -8.01
C GLY A 71 1.25 0.20 -7.17
N GLU A 72 0.65 -0.82 -7.73
CA GLU A 72 0.56 -2.16 -7.16
C GLU A 72 0.98 -3.17 -8.22
N PHE A 73 1.84 -4.10 -7.86
CA PHE A 73 2.20 -5.27 -8.66
C PHE A 73 1.96 -6.53 -7.85
N ARG A 74 1.32 -7.53 -8.47
CA ARG A 74 1.02 -8.81 -7.83
C ARG A 74 1.47 -9.96 -8.73
N TYR A 75 1.93 -11.01 -8.10
CA TYR A 75 2.35 -12.24 -8.80
C TYR A 75 1.98 -13.49 -8.01
N LEU A 76 1.75 -14.57 -8.76
CA LEU A 76 1.45 -15.89 -8.23
C LEU A 76 2.18 -16.94 -9.08
N PHE A 77 3.15 -17.61 -8.48
CA PHE A 77 3.87 -18.72 -9.10
C PHE A 77 3.59 -20.01 -8.34
N GLY A 78 3.87 -21.15 -8.94
CA GLY A 78 3.68 -22.45 -8.28
C GLY A 78 4.53 -22.67 -7.02
N TRP A 79 5.53 -21.81 -6.79
CA TRP A 79 6.42 -21.84 -5.64
C TRP A 79 6.26 -20.65 -4.70
N GLY A 80 5.43 -19.68 -5.04
CA GLY A 80 5.22 -18.52 -4.18
C GLY A 80 4.36 -17.42 -4.79
N GLU A 81 3.92 -16.52 -3.94
CA GLU A 81 3.09 -15.37 -4.27
C GLU A 81 3.60 -14.10 -3.60
N GLY A 82 3.20 -12.97 -4.11
CA GLY A 82 3.53 -11.71 -3.48
C GLY A 82 2.87 -10.51 -4.11
N SER A 83 3.00 -9.39 -3.40
CA SER A 83 2.58 -8.07 -3.87
C SER A 83 3.58 -7.01 -3.44
N ILE A 84 3.72 -6.01 -4.30
CA ILE A 84 4.48 -4.79 -4.03
C ILE A 84 3.54 -3.63 -4.31
N SER A 85 3.34 -2.77 -3.33
CA SER A 85 2.61 -1.51 -3.50
C SER A 85 3.54 -0.34 -3.19
N SER A 86 3.38 0.73 -3.93
CA SER A 86 4.15 1.97 -3.73
C SER A 86 3.28 3.19 -3.98
N GLU A 87 3.51 4.22 -3.21
CA GLU A 87 2.92 5.53 -3.38
C GLU A 87 4.03 6.57 -3.37
N ILE A 88 4.03 7.49 -4.32
CA ILE A 88 5.07 8.50 -4.47
C ILE A 88 4.41 9.85 -4.75
N MET A 89 4.74 10.83 -3.95
CA MET A 89 4.44 12.24 -4.14
C MET A 89 5.76 12.99 -4.19
N ALA A 90 6.12 13.52 -5.36
CA ALA A 90 7.41 14.18 -5.56
C ALA A 90 7.52 15.51 -4.79
N SER A 91 6.40 16.18 -4.57
CA SER A 91 6.31 17.41 -3.77
C SER A 91 4.89 17.51 -3.21
N ASP A 92 4.78 17.48 -1.89
CA ASP A 92 3.53 17.80 -1.17
C ASP A 92 3.48 19.30 -0.95
N GLN A 93 2.48 19.97 -1.53
CA GLN A 93 2.32 21.43 -1.45
C GLN A 93 2.09 21.98 -0.02
N GLN A 94 1.82 21.11 0.95
CA GLN A 94 1.65 21.52 2.35
C GLN A 94 2.93 21.41 3.18
N THR A 95 3.80 20.44 2.85
CA THR A 95 5.04 20.19 3.60
C THR A 95 6.29 20.62 2.83
N ASP A 96 6.14 20.85 1.52
CA ASP A 96 7.23 21.16 0.57
C ASP A 96 8.28 20.03 0.46
N GLU A 97 7.88 18.80 0.81
CA GLU A 97 8.74 17.62 0.83
C GLU A 97 8.24 16.53 -0.12
N ALA A 98 9.16 15.67 -0.54
CA ALA A 98 8.80 14.44 -1.22
C ALA A 98 8.33 13.39 -0.21
N ARG A 99 7.19 12.78 -0.47
CA ARG A 99 6.59 11.78 0.43
C ARG A 99 6.31 10.47 -0.30
N GLY A 100 6.36 9.36 0.43
CA GLY A 100 6.11 8.08 -0.18
C GLY A 100 5.87 6.95 0.81
N ALA A 101 5.29 5.87 0.29
CA ALA A 101 5.06 4.64 1.02
C ALA A 101 5.43 3.44 0.16
N VAL A 102 5.90 2.38 0.79
CA VAL A 102 6.16 1.09 0.14
C VAL A 102 5.65 -0.02 1.04
N ALA A 103 4.91 -0.95 0.46
CA ALA A 103 4.54 -2.20 1.12
C ALA A 103 4.91 -3.38 0.21
N LEU A 104 5.56 -4.38 0.79
CA LEU A 104 5.93 -5.62 0.12
C LEU A 104 5.47 -6.79 0.97
N LYS A 105 4.83 -7.75 0.35
CA LYS A 105 4.51 -9.06 0.93
C LYS A 105 4.98 -10.14 -0.02
N HIS A 106 5.64 -11.13 0.51
CA HIS A 106 6.06 -12.31 -0.24
C HIS A 106 5.94 -13.55 0.63
N PHE A 107 5.38 -14.58 0.05
CA PHE A 107 5.37 -15.93 0.60
C PHE A 107 5.91 -16.90 -0.44
N SER A 108 6.78 -17.80 -0.04
CA SER A 108 7.19 -18.90 -0.91
C SER A 108 7.36 -20.21 -0.16
N LEU A 109 7.10 -21.29 -0.87
CA LEU A 109 7.31 -22.66 -0.43
C LEU A 109 8.00 -23.41 -1.56
N SER A 110 9.17 -24.02 -1.27
CA SER A 110 9.90 -24.78 -2.28
C SER A 110 9.08 -25.98 -2.78
N PRO A 111 9.31 -26.49 -4.00
CA PRO A 111 8.55 -27.63 -4.56
C PRO A 111 8.61 -28.90 -3.69
N ASN A 112 9.70 -29.09 -2.97
CA ASN A 112 9.85 -30.20 -2.00
C ASN A 112 9.30 -29.88 -0.61
N GLN A 113 8.63 -28.71 -0.43
CA GLN A 113 8.03 -28.19 0.81
C GLN A 113 9.00 -28.07 2.00
N ARG A 114 10.31 -28.14 1.75
CA ARG A 114 11.31 -28.04 2.82
C ARG A 114 11.68 -26.62 3.18
N TRP A 115 11.66 -25.69 2.23
CA TRP A 115 11.99 -24.29 2.45
C TRP A 115 10.74 -23.43 2.38
N ARG A 116 10.53 -22.63 3.42
CA ARG A 116 9.48 -21.65 3.50
C ARG A 116 10.07 -20.26 3.74
N THR A 117 9.63 -19.28 2.96
CA THR A 117 10.00 -17.87 3.15
C THR A 117 8.76 -17.03 3.33
N ASP A 118 8.77 -16.16 4.33
CA ASP A 118 7.75 -15.12 4.53
C ASP A 118 8.47 -13.78 4.66
N LEU A 119 8.07 -12.79 3.84
CA LEU A 119 8.58 -11.42 3.90
C LEU A 119 7.42 -10.45 4.01
N ALA A 120 7.51 -9.52 4.93
CA ALA A 120 6.63 -8.37 5.06
C ALA A 120 7.49 -7.13 5.30
N PHE A 121 7.41 -6.18 4.38
CA PHE A 121 8.13 -4.92 4.50
C PHE A 121 7.15 -3.78 4.27
N ASN A 122 7.01 -2.90 5.26
CA ASN A 122 6.16 -1.73 5.18
C ASN A 122 7.00 -0.51 5.59
N TRP A 123 6.94 0.54 4.82
CA TRP A 123 7.70 1.75 5.07
C TRP A 123 6.94 2.99 4.58
N VAL A 124 7.07 4.07 5.31
CA VAL A 124 6.61 5.41 4.91
C VAL A 124 7.70 6.44 5.14
N SER A 125 7.67 7.52 4.37
CA SER A 125 8.66 8.61 4.44
C SER A 125 8.65 9.33 5.78
N ASP A 126 7.48 9.53 6.34
CA ASP A 126 7.26 10.33 7.54
C ASP A 126 6.15 9.75 8.41
N ARG A 127 5.99 10.24 9.61
CA ARG A 127 5.08 9.70 10.63
C ARG A 127 3.64 10.13 10.42
N GLU A 128 3.45 11.27 9.82
CA GLU A 128 2.16 11.88 9.51
C GLU A 128 1.57 11.36 8.19
N TYR A 129 2.30 10.48 7.47
CA TYR A 129 1.93 10.00 6.15
C TYR A 129 0.50 9.45 6.09
N PHE A 130 0.14 8.59 7.03
CA PHE A 130 -1.19 7.97 7.04
C PHE A 130 -2.29 8.90 7.54
N GLU A 131 -1.97 9.82 8.45
CA GLU A 131 -2.92 10.83 8.91
C GLU A 131 -3.30 11.79 7.77
N ASP A 132 -2.32 12.13 6.94
CA ASP A 132 -2.45 13.09 5.86
C ASP A 132 -2.96 12.51 4.54
N LEU A 133 -2.47 11.33 4.17
CA LEU A 133 -2.63 10.74 2.84
C LEU A 133 -3.42 9.43 2.86
N GLY A 134 -3.67 8.85 4.04
CA GLY A 134 -4.42 7.61 4.19
C GLY A 134 -5.85 7.73 3.70
N THR A 135 -6.31 6.70 2.98
CA THR A 135 -7.65 6.65 2.39
C THR A 135 -8.64 5.82 3.21
N SER A 136 -8.20 5.17 4.28
CA SER A 136 -9.03 4.32 5.12
C SER A 136 -8.74 4.50 6.61
N LEU A 137 -9.76 4.30 7.46
CA LEU A 137 -9.61 4.32 8.92
C LEU A 137 -8.59 3.28 9.42
N THR A 138 -8.51 2.14 8.77
CA THR A 138 -7.56 1.08 9.13
C THR A 138 -6.11 1.55 8.91
N THR A 139 -5.87 2.29 7.85
CA THR A 139 -4.55 2.84 7.52
C THR A 139 -4.18 3.98 8.45
N THR A 140 -5.11 4.90 8.73
CA THR A 140 -4.87 6.07 9.58
C THR A 140 -4.73 5.73 11.06
N SER A 141 -5.16 4.56 11.51
CA SER A 141 -5.04 4.10 12.90
C SER A 141 -3.84 3.21 13.18
N GLN A 142 -2.95 3.00 12.22
CA GLN A 142 -1.73 2.23 12.44
C GLN A 142 -0.72 3.00 13.28
N THR A 143 -0.19 2.33 14.30
CA THR A 143 0.83 2.90 15.20
C THR A 143 2.23 2.47 14.80
N PHE A 144 2.36 1.23 14.32
CA PHE A 144 3.63 0.62 13.94
C PHE A 144 3.52 -0.10 12.60
N LEU A 145 4.54 0.05 11.76
CA LEU A 145 4.71 -0.70 10.52
C LEU A 145 5.72 -1.81 10.72
N GLU A 146 5.29 -3.04 10.50
CA GLU A 146 6.14 -4.20 10.60
C GLU A 146 7.05 -4.33 9.37
N GLN A 147 8.32 -4.63 9.64
CA GLN A 147 9.31 -5.07 8.67
C GLN A 147 9.86 -6.39 9.18
N SER A 148 9.50 -7.49 8.54
CA SER A 148 9.90 -8.82 8.99
C SER A 148 10.28 -9.72 7.82
N GLY A 149 11.19 -10.63 8.09
CA GLY A 149 11.55 -11.71 7.20
C GLY A 149 11.76 -12.98 7.98
N SER A 150 11.23 -14.09 7.50
CA SER A 150 11.47 -15.40 8.06
C SER A 150 11.86 -16.42 7.01
N LEU A 151 12.77 -17.32 7.38
CA LEU A 151 13.20 -18.46 6.59
C LEU A 151 13.10 -19.72 7.45
N GLY A 152 12.25 -20.63 7.03
CA GLY A 152 12.06 -21.93 7.65
C GLY A 152 12.64 -23.04 6.78
N TYR A 153 13.22 -24.04 7.44
CA TYR A 153 13.64 -25.30 6.80
C TYR A 153 13.08 -26.48 7.57
N SER A 154 12.38 -27.37 6.86
CA SER A 154 11.86 -28.63 7.40
C SER A 154 12.69 -29.79 6.89
N GLY A 155 13.57 -30.33 7.73
CA GLY A 155 14.29 -31.56 7.49
C GLY A 155 13.48 -32.78 7.94
N ASP A 156 14.02 -33.99 7.68
CA ASP A 156 13.31 -35.22 8.04
C ASP A 156 13.20 -35.44 9.57
N HIS A 157 14.13 -34.86 10.34
CA HIS A 157 14.21 -35.04 11.80
C HIS A 157 14.33 -33.71 12.58
N PHE A 158 14.36 -32.55 11.88
CA PHE A 158 14.48 -31.24 12.52
C PHE A 158 13.79 -30.14 11.73
N TYR A 159 13.46 -29.08 12.44
CA TYR A 159 12.94 -27.84 11.88
C TYR A 159 13.83 -26.67 12.32
N LEU A 160 14.23 -25.83 11.39
CA LEU A 160 14.96 -24.60 11.64
C LEU A 160 14.12 -23.41 11.19
N LEU A 161 13.97 -22.42 12.06
CA LEU A 161 13.34 -21.15 11.75
C LEU A 161 14.24 -19.99 12.13
N THR A 162 14.55 -19.15 11.16
CA THR A 162 15.20 -17.86 11.40
C THR A 162 14.21 -16.75 11.10
N ARG A 163 14.09 -15.77 12.01
CA ARG A 163 13.24 -14.59 11.83
C ARG A 163 14.00 -13.33 12.25
N ALA A 164 13.93 -12.32 11.39
CA ALA A 164 14.32 -10.95 11.70
C ALA A 164 13.09 -10.06 11.65
N GLN A 165 12.96 -9.13 12.61
CA GLN A 165 11.81 -8.25 12.72
C GLN A 165 12.23 -6.87 13.21
N ARG A 166 11.64 -5.84 12.60
CA ARG A 166 11.80 -4.44 12.97
C ARG A 166 10.46 -3.73 12.82
N PHE A 167 10.28 -2.63 13.54
CA PHE A 167 9.10 -1.77 13.46
C PHE A 167 9.50 -0.33 13.18
N GLN A 168 8.75 0.33 12.30
CA GLN A 168 8.76 1.77 12.13
C GLN A 168 7.55 2.35 12.87
N THR A 169 7.77 3.31 13.77
CA THR A 169 6.71 4.03 14.48
C THR A 169 6.15 5.11 13.56
N VAL A 170 4.84 5.10 13.36
CA VAL A 170 4.12 6.03 12.47
C VAL A 170 3.04 6.84 13.17
N ASP A 171 2.91 6.70 14.50
CA ASP A 171 2.08 7.58 15.32
C ASP A 171 2.91 8.79 15.77
N SER A 172 2.51 9.99 15.32
CA SER A 172 3.20 11.26 15.62
C SER A 172 3.22 11.58 17.11
N ARG A 173 2.27 11.04 17.89
CA ARG A 173 2.14 11.24 19.35
C ARG A 173 3.14 10.44 20.16
N LEU A 174 3.76 9.40 19.60
CA LEU A 174 4.72 8.55 20.27
C LEU A 174 6.15 8.96 19.93
N PRO A 175 7.15 8.74 20.85
CA PRO A 175 8.55 8.85 20.46
C PRO A 175 8.91 7.93 19.32
N GLY A 176 9.74 8.40 18.36
CA GLY A 176 10.14 7.61 17.18
C GLY A 176 10.92 6.33 17.51
N THR A 177 11.40 6.19 18.73
CA THR A 177 12.08 4.99 19.26
C THR A 177 11.12 3.97 19.86
N SER A 178 9.84 4.30 20.06
CA SER A 178 8.84 3.40 20.65
C SER A 178 8.72 2.09 19.88
N ARG A 179 8.47 1.02 20.60
CA ARG A 179 8.29 -0.33 20.06
C ARG A 179 6.96 -0.92 20.55
N PRO A 180 6.31 -1.82 19.77
CA PRO A 180 5.01 -2.38 20.14
C PRO A 180 5.01 -3.22 21.42
N TYR A 181 6.19 -3.61 21.93
CA TYR A 181 6.36 -4.46 23.13
C TYR A 181 6.91 -3.71 24.34
N GLU A 182 7.19 -2.41 24.21
CA GLU A 182 7.57 -1.56 25.35
C GLU A 182 6.31 -1.03 26.02
N ARG A 183 6.04 -1.50 27.25
CA ARG A 183 5.00 -0.97 28.14
C ARG A 183 5.62 -0.14 29.25
#